data_58051fc1c5ae9cdef9e7d38a4f542985
#
_entry.id   58051fc1c5ae9cdef9e7d38a4f542985
#
_cell.length_a   1.000
_cell.length_b   1.000
_cell.length_c   1.000
_cell.angle_alpha   90.00
_cell.angle_beta   90.00
_cell.angle_gamma   90.00
#
_symmetry.space_group_name_H-M   'P 1'
#
loop_
_entity.id
_entity.type
_entity.pdbx_description
1 polymer ?
#
loop_
_entity_poly.entity_id
_entity_poly.type
_entity_poly.pdbx_seq_one_letter_code
_entity_poly.pdbx_strand_id
1 'polypeptide(L)'
;MDDIATIPTPGKNDPTFWSTVTAQVEPAWAEPTLDDSLAMDDKVLDAVRALAQRISTRATAYREAGKEFDPVLMAAPDVQLAVLRSLYEAKQSVDRLAESAATAAGRTGASYVQLGAAWGGLKRQSARLKWPHAVVKRTSGESIPLAYAGGDAVIHHDPDADAWWYAATGADRQEEESPAVYATSAEAIARATEFLLGHAG
;
A
#
# COMPACT_ATOMS: atom_id res chain seq x y z
N MET A 1 23.53 5.50 19.49
CA MET A 1 23.78 5.96 18.10
C MET A 1 24.13 4.69 17.35
N ASP A 2 23.10 3.94 16.93
CA ASP A 2 23.27 2.65 16.27
C ASP A 2 23.67 2.90 14.83
N ASP A 3 24.82 2.35 14.44
CA ASP A 3 25.32 2.36 13.07
C ASP A 3 24.28 1.70 12.15
N ILE A 4 23.57 2.53 11.40
CA ILE A 4 22.77 2.03 10.27
C ILE A 4 23.79 1.45 9.30
N ALA A 5 23.89 0.13 9.28
CA ALA A 5 24.77 -0.58 8.36
C ALA A 5 24.46 -0.09 6.93
N THR A 6 25.39 0.67 6.37
CA THR A 6 25.30 1.14 4.99
C THR A 6 25.33 -0.08 4.09
N ILE A 7 24.17 -0.48 3.55
CA ILE A 7 24.09 -1.58 2.59
C ILE A 7 24.88 -1.13 1.35
N PRO A 8 25.99 -1.78 1.00
CA PRO A 8 26.77 -1.39 -0.18
C PRO A 8 25.92 -1.60 -1.42
N THR A 9 25.78 -0.56 -2.23
CA THR A 9 25.07 -0.66 -3.51
C THR A 9 25.99 -1.36 -4.53
N PRO A 10 25.71 -2.60 -4.93
CA PRO A 10 26.52 -3.30 -5.92
C PRO A 10 26.44 -2.60 -7.27
N GLY A 11 27.53 -2.61 -8.03
CA GLY A 11 27.55 -2.06 -9.40
C GLY A 11 26.60 -2.85 -10.31
N LYS A 12 26.00 -2.20 -11.30
CA LYS A 12 25.03 -2.84 -12.24
C LYS A 12 25.57 -4.08 -12.98
N ASN A 13 26.89 -4.25 -13.04
CA ASN A 13 27.56 -5.40 -13.68
C ASN A 13 27.94 -6.50 -12.66
N ASP A 14 27.64 -6.31 -11.37
CA ASP A 14 27.84 -7.33 -10.36
C ASP A 14 26.77 -8.43 -10.53
N PRO A 15 27.15 -9.72 -10.65
CA PRO A 15 26.18 -10.79 -10.79
C PRO A 15 25.21 -10.90 -9.61
N THR A 16 25.56 -10.35 -8.45
CA THR A 16 24.69 -10.30 -7.27
C THR A 16 23.77 -9.07 -7.25
N PHE A 17 23.91 -8.13 -8.20
CA PHE A 17 23.15 -6.89 -8.23
C PHE A 17 21.64 -7.12 -8.12
N TRP A 18 21.11 -7.97 -8.99
CA TRP A 18 19.67 -8.23 -9.01
C TRP A 18 19.17 -8.98 -7.77
N SER A 19 19.96 -9.91 -7.25
CA SER A 19 19.59 -10.58 -5.99
C SER A 19 19.58 -9.60 -4.82
N THR A 20 20.52 -8.66 -4.77
CA THR A 20 20.56 -7.62 -3.73
C THR A 20 19.39 -6.62 -3.89
N VAL A 21 19.05 -6.22 -5.13
CA VAL A 21 17.95 -5.29 -5.42
C VAL A 21 16.59 -5.91 -5.13
N THR A 22 16.44 -7.22 -5.32
CA THR A 22 15.18 -7.94 -5.07
C THR A 22 15.09 -8.53 -3.66
N ALA A 23 16.18 -8.53 -2.88
CA ALA A 23 16.15 -8.96 -1.49
C ALA A 23 15.23 -8.04 -0.67
N GLN A 24 14.30 -8.64 0.05
CA GLN A 24 13.48 -7.88 0.99
C GLN A 24 14.31 -7.58 2.25
N VAL A 25 14.31 -6.33 2.65
CA VAL A 25 14.93 -5.87 3.90
C VAL A 25 13.83 -5.69 4.93
N GLU A 26 14.03 -6.25 6.11
CA GLU A 26 13.10 -6.10 7.22
C GLU A 26 13.72 -5.26 8.34
N PRO A 27 13.06 -4.21 8.81
CA PRO A 27 11.77 -3.71 8.30
C PRO A 27 11.92 -3.01 6.93
N ALA A 28 10.90 -3.11 6.09
CA ALA A 28 10.91 -2.54 4.74
C ALA A 28 10.94 -0.99 4.74
N TRP A 29 10.52 -0.37 5.84
CA TRP A 29 10.59 1.08 6.06
C TRP A 29 10.75 1.38 7.55
N ALA A 30 11.23 2.58 7.87
CA ALA A 30 11.14 3.15 9.21
C ALA A 30 9.88 4.04 9.29
N GLU A 31 9.24 4.07 10.46
CA GLU A 31 8.09 4.97 10.65
C GLU A 31 8.54 6.44 10.50
N PRO A 32 7.80 7.25 9.73
CA PRO A 32 8.13 8.65 9.55
C PRO A 32 8.11 9.39 10.88
N THR A 33 9.08 10.27 11.08
CA THR A 33 9.09 11.17 12.22
C THR A 33 8.05 12.29 12.04
N LEU A 34 7.79 13.04 13.11
CA LEU A 34 6.94 14.24 13.03
C LEU A 34 7.53 15.26 12.03
N ASP A 35 8.85 15.43 12.03
CA ASP A 35 9.51 16.37 11.13
C ASP A 35 9.38 15.93 9.66
N ASP A 36 9.44 14.63 9.36
CA ASP A 36 9.19 14.10 8.02
C ASP A 36 7.75 14.40 7.57
N SER A 37 6.78 14.21 8.47
CA SER A 37 5.38 14.47 8.19
C SER A 37 5.12 15.96 7.92
N LEU A 38 5.68 16.85 8.75
CA LEU A 38 5.58 18.30 8.57
C LEU A 38 6.24 18.76 7.27
N ALA A 39 7.42 18.21 6.94
CA ALA A 39 8.10 18.51 5.68
C ALA A 39 7.28 18.05 4.46
N MET A 40 6.57 16.93 4.56
CA MET A 40 5.66 16.47 3.52
C MET A 40 4.45 17.40 3.38
N ASP A 41 3.83 17.79 4.51
CA ASP A 41 2.70 18.72 4.51
C ASP A 41 3.06 20.05 3.83
N ASP A 42 4.23 20.62 4.12
CA ASP A 42 4.72 21.83 3.48
C ASP A 42 4.83 21.67 1.95
N LYS A 43 5.41 20.57 1.47
CA LYS A 43 5.53 20.29 0.03
C LYS A 43 4.17 20.13 -0.65
N VAL A 44 3.24 19.42 -0.01
CA VAL A 44 1.86 19.27 -0.52
C VAL A 44 1.17 20.64 -0.57
N LEU A 45 1.30 21.44 0.49
CA LEU A 45 0.69 22.77 0.57
C LEU A 45 1.25 23.72 -0.50
N ASP A 46 2.55 23.70 -0.75
CA ASP A 46 3.19 24.50 -1.81
C ASP A 46 2.65 24.10 -3.20
N ALA A 47 2.56 22.80 -3.49
CA ALA A 47 2.02 22.30 -4.75
C ALA A 47 0.53 22.67 -4.93
N VAL A 48 -0.24 22.56 -3.86
CA VAL A 48 -1.68 22.91 -3.82
C VAL A 48 -1.86 24.41 -4.06
N ARG A 49 -1.08 25.27 -3.39
CA ARG A 49 -1.13 26.72 -3.57
C ARG A 49 -0.75 27.12 -5.00
N ALA A 50 0.30 26.52 -5.54
CA ALA A 50 0.73 26.77 -6.93
C ALA A 50 -0.37 26.39 -7.93
N LEU A 51 -1.06 25.26 -7.74
CA LEU A 51 -2.19 24.87 -8.57
C LEU A 51 -3.38 25.80 -8.39
N ALA A 52 -3.73 26.14 -7.14
CA ALA A 52 -4.85 27.03 -6.83
C ALA A 52 -4.69 28.41 -7.51
N GLN A 53 -3.49 28.98 -7.50
CA GLN A 53 -3.19 30.23 -8.21
C GLN A 53 -3.35 30.09 -9.73
N ARG A 54 -3.07 28.92 -10.30
CA ARG A 54 -3.25 28.69 -11.75
C ARG A 54 -4.71 28.56 -12.16
N ILE A 55 -5.54 27.92 -11.31
CA ILE A 55 -6.95 27.65 -11.63
C ILE A 55 -7.92 28.70 -11.08
N SER A 56 -7.47 29.56 -10.17
CA SER A 56 -8.30 30.64 -9.62
C SER A 56 -8.60 31.69 -10.70
N THR A 57 -9.88 31.97 -10.92
CA THR A 57 -10.33 33.01 -11.86
C THR A 57 -9.81 34.38 -11.46
N ARG A 58 -9.78 34.68 -10.13
CA ARG A 58 -9.23 35.95 -9.60
C ARG A 58 -7.74 36.08 -9.90
N ALA A 59 -6.95 35.03 -9.62
CA ALA A 59 -5.51 35.06 -9.88
C ALA A 59 -5.20 35.16 -11.38
N THR A 60 -6.03 34.55 -12.22
CA THR A 60 -5.94 34.66 -13.68
C THR A 60 -6.22 36.11 -14.13
N ALA A 61 -7.28 36.74 -13.64
CA ALA A 61 -7.61 38.13 -13.97
C ALA A 61 -6.47 39.11 -13.56
N TYR A 62 -5.85 38.90 -12.38
CA TYR A 62 -4.70 39.70 -11.97
C TYR A 62 -3.50 39.52 -12.90
N ARG A 63 -3.22 38.31 -13.32
CA ARG A 63 -2.12 37.98 -14.25
C ARG A 63 -2.36 38.62 -15.64
N GLU A 64 -3.57 38.52 -16.16
CA GLU A 64 -3.96 39.12 -17.42
C GLU A 64 -3.88 40.64 -17.38
N ALA A 65 -4.15 41.26 -16.24
CA ALA A 65 -4.00 42.68 -16.00
C ALA A 65 -2.53 43.12 -15.76
N GLY A 66 -1.56 42.20 -15.82
CA GLY A 66 -0.16 42.47 -15.54
C GLY A 66 0.12 42.86 -14.08
N LYS A 67 -0.74 42.47 -13.15
CA LYS A 67 -0.62 42.77 -11.72
C LYS A 67 -0.13 41.55 -10.97
N GLU A 68 0.70 41.78 -9.94
CA GLU A 68 1.04 40.73 -8.99
C GLU A 68 -0.17 40.31 -8.16
N PHE A 69 -0.26 39.02 -7.85
CA PHE A 69 -1.29 38.48 -7.00
C PHE A 69 -0.91 38.70 -5.53
N ASP A 70 -1.62 39.63 -4.85
CA ASP A 70 -1.37 39.93 -3.45
C ASP A 70 -1.64 38.68 -2.57
N PRO A 71 -0.68 38.26 -1.71
CA PRO A 71 -0.86 37.14 -0.79
C PRO A 71 -2.10 37.26 0.11
N VAL A 72 -2.54 38.48 0.46
CA VAL A 72 -3.78 38.70 1.23
C VAL A 72 -5.00 38.15 0.51
N LEU A 73 -4.99 38.11 -0.83
CA LEU A 73 -6.10 37.56 -1.62
C LEU A 73 -6.23 36.02 -1.48
N MET A 74 -5.22 35.37 -0.94
CA MET A 74 -5.32 33.93 -0.61
C MET A 74 -6.44 33.66 0.39
N ALA A 75 -6.81 34.64 1.23
CA ALA A 75 -7.93 34.50 2.17
C ALA A 75 -9.33 34.66 1.51
N ALA A 76 -9.41 35.10 0.26
CA ALA A 76 -10.69 35.30 -0.42
C ALA A 76 -11.42 33.96 -0.63
N PRO A 77 -12.76 33.91 -0.44
CA PRO A 77 -13.53 32.65 -0.51
C PRO A 77 -13.38 31.90 -1.84
N ASP A 78 -13.34 32.63 -2.95
CA ASP A 78 -13.16 32.04 -4.30
C ASP A 78 -11.77 31.43 -4.48
N VAL A 79 -10.73 32.03 -3.89
CA VAL A 79 -9.39 31.47 -3.88
C VAL A 79 -9.31 30.25 -2.96
N GLN A 80 -9.98 30.29 -1.81
CA GLN A 80 -10.06 29.13 -0.91
C GLN A 80 -10.79 27.94 -1.58
N LEU A 81 -11.81 28.20 -2.40
CA LEU A 81 -12.45 27.15 -3.21
C LEU A 81 -11.49 26.57 -4.25
N ALA A 82 -10.63 27.39 -4.86
CA ALA A 82 -9.57 26.91 -5.75
C ALA A 82 -8.53 26.05 -5.00
N VAL A 83 -8.19 26.42 -3.75
CA VAL A 83 -7.33 25.60 -2.86
C VAL A 83 -8.00 24.26 -2.57
N LEU A 84 -9.27 24.25 -2.19
CA LEU A 84 -10.00 23.00 -1.94
C LEU A 84 -10.06 22.11 -3.19
N ARG A 85 -10.28 22.69 -4.36
CA ARG A 85 -10.24 21.97 -5.63
C ARG A 85 -8.85 21.39 -5.90
N SER A 86 -7.80 22.13 -5.61
CA SER A 86 -6.40 21.68 -5.77
C SER A 86 -6.05 20.54 -4.81
N LEU A 87 -6.57 20.55 -3.59
CA LEU A 87 -6.45 19.43 -2.63
C LEU A 87 -7.13 18.17 -3.14
N TYR A 88 -8.30 18.31 -3.78
CA TYR A 88 -8.96 17.16 -4.43
C TYR A 88 -8.06 16.57 -5.55
N GLU A 89 -7.46 17.42 -6.39
CA GLU A 89 -6.53 16.94 -7.43
C GLU A 89 -5.26 16.29 -6.85
N ALA A 90 -4.73 16.86 -5.76
CA ALA A 90 -3.60 16.26 -5.03
C ALA A 90 -3.97 14.87 -4.50
N LYS A 91 -5.16 14.72 -3.89
CA LYS A 91 -5.67 13.41 -3.45
C LYS A 91 -5.74 12.41 -4.60
N GLN A 92 -6.31 12.79 -5.76
CA GLN A 92 -6.37 11.93 -6.93
C GLN A 92 -4.97 11.53 -7.42
N SER A 93 -4.00 12.44 -7.33
CA SER A 93 -2.61 12.15 -7.69
C SER A 93 -1.97 11.17 -6.72
N VAL A 94 -2.19 11.33 -5.42
CA VAL A 94 -1.71 10.38 -4.40
C VAL A 94 -2.31 8.99 -4.64
N ASP A 95 -3.61 8.87 -4.92
CA ASP A 95 -4.25 7.58 -5.19
C ASP A 95 -3.64 6.88 -6.42
N ARG A 96 -3.37 7.62 -7.51
CA ARG A 96 -2.70 7.06 -8.71
C ARG A 96 -1.25 6.64 -8.43
N LEU A 97 -0.50 7.44 -7.68
CA LEU A 97 0.88 7.11 -7.30
C LEU A 97 0.93 5.90 -6.38
N ALA A 98 -0.01 5.80 -5.45
CA ALA A 98 -0.13 4.65 -4.56
C ALA A 98 -0.44 3.36 -5.34
N GLU A 99 -1.34 3.40 -6.33
CA GLU A 99 -1.63 2.26 -7.19
C GLU A 99 -0.38 1.84 -7.99
N SER A 100 0.35 2.81 -8.53
CA SER A 100 1.60 2.55 -9.25
C SER A 100 2.66 1.90 -8.34
N ALA A 101 2.84 2.44 -7.13
CA ALA A 101 3.78 1.92 -6.15
C ALA A 101 3.39 0.51 -5.67
N ALA A 102 2.11 0.29 -5.36
CA ALA A 102 1.58 -1.01 -4.97
C ALA A 102 1.80 -2.05 -6.08
N THR A 103 1.54 -1.67 -7.35
CA THR A 103 1.76 -2.56 -8.50
C THR A 103 3.25 -2.88 -8.68
N ALA A 104 4.13 -1.89 -8.51
CA ALA A 104 5.57 -2.10 -8.59
C ALA A 104 6.06 -3.05 -7.49
N ALA A 105 5.64 -2.81 -6.23
CA ALA A 105 5.98 -3.66 -5.11
C ALA A 105 5.45 -5.09 -5.28
N GLY A 106 4.20 -5.26 -5.71
CA GLY A 106 3.62 -6.58 -5.94
C GLY A 106 4.29 -7.36 -7.06
N ARG A 107 4.80 -6.68 -8.10
CA ARG A 107 5.60 -7.32 -9.16
C ARG A 107 6.96 -7.80 -8.65
N THR A 108 7.51 -7.15 -7.66
CA THR A 108 8.80 -7.53 -7.03
C THR A 108 8.62 -8.47 -5.84
N GLY A 109 7.38 -8.91 -5.55
CA GLY A 109 7.12 -9.98 -4.59
C GLY A 109 6.39 -9.54 -3.33
N ALA A 110 6.04 -8.26 -3.16
CA ALA A 110 5.27 -7.84 -2.00
C ALA A 110 3.86 -8.46 -2.00
N SER A 111 3.44 -8.95 -0.85
CA SER A 111 2.11 -9.49 -0.60
C SER A 111 1.09 -8.38 -0.30
N TYR A 112 -0.21 -8.69 -0.39
CA TYR A 112 -1.26 -7.75 0.05
C TYR A 112 -1.20 -7.38 1.53
N VAL A 113 -0.64 -8.25 2.38
CA VAL A 113 -0.38 -7.95 3.79
C VAL A 113 0.64 -6.82 3.92
N GLN A 114 1.76 -6.92 3.20
CA GLN A 114 2.81 -5.92 3.20
C GLN A 114 2.33 -4.59 2.57
N LEU A 115 1.58 -4.66 1.46
CA LEU A 115 0.96 -3.48 0.84
C LEU A 115 -0.01 -2.79 1.80
N GLY A 116 -0.82 -3.57 2.53
CA GLY A 116 -1.74 -3.03 3.52
C GLY A 116 -1.04 -2.40 4.70
N ALA A 117 0.01 -3.03 5.21
CA ALA A 117 0.83 -2.48 6.29
C ALA A 117 1.48 -1.15 5.88
N ALA A 118 2.08 -1.09 4.68
CA ALA A 118 2.70 0.13 4.15
C ALA A 118 1.68 1.27 3.91
N TRP A 119 0.42 0.96 3.70
CA TRP A 119 -0.66 1.96 3.51
C TRP A 119 -1.43 2.23 4.80
N GLY A 120 -0.73 2.39 5.91
CA GLY A 120 -1.37 2.76 7.19
C GLY A 120 -2.14 1.63 7.86
N GLY A 121 -1.74 0.39 7.66
CA GLY A 121 -2.28 -0.77 8.39
C GLY A 121 -3.59 -1.32 7.82
N LEU A 122 -3.83 -1.19 6.51
CA LEU A 122 -4.98 -1.86 5.89
C LEU A 122 -4.88 -3.38 6.02
N LYS A 123 -5.99 -4.01 6.35
CA LYS A 123 -6.10 -5.47 6.30
C LYS A 123 -5.88 -5.97 4.86
N ARG A 124 -5.38 -7.19 4.69
CA ARG A 124 -5.12 -7.85 3.41
C ARG A 124 -6.28 -7.71 2.42
N GLN A 125 -7.49 -8.02 2.85
CA GLN A 125 -8.68 -7.93 1.99
C GLN A 125 -8.93 -6.49 1.52
N SER A 126 -8.79 -5.50 2.41
CA SER A 126 -8.95 -4.07 2.04
C SER A 126 -7.87 -3.62 1.06
N ALA A 127 -6.63 -4.07 1.22
CA ALA A 127 -5.55 -3.81 0.27
C ALA A 127 -5.83 -4.44 -1.09
N ARG A 128 -6.36 -5.68 -1.12
CA ARG A 128 -6.76 -6.37 -2.36
C ARG A 128 -7.93 -5.66 -3.06
N LEU A 129 -8.92 -5.16 -2.31
CA LEU A 129 -10.00 -4.38 -2.89
C LEU A 129 -9.53 -3.03 -3.43
N LYS A 130 -8.57 -2.40 -2.74
CA LYS A 130 -8.00 -1.12 -3.17
C LYS A 130 -7.14 -1.27 -4.43
N TRP A 131 -6.35 -2.34 -4.52
CA TRP A 131 -5.41 -2.60 -5.64
C TRP A 131 -5.55 -4.04 -6.17
N PRO A 132 -6.66 -4.39 -6.83
CA PRO A 132 -6.99 -5.79 -7.15
C PRO A 132 -5.99 -6.49 -8.08
N HIS A 133 -5.15 -5.72 -8.77
CA HIS A 133 -4.17 -6.22 -9.75
C HIS A 133 -2.72 -5.94 -9.37
N ALA A 134 -2.46 -5.41 -8.17
CA ALA A 134 -1.12 -5.07 -7.74
C ALA A 134 -0.24 -6.31 -7.57
N VAL A 135 -0.78 -7.33 -6.92
CA VAL A 135 -0.06 -8.60 -6.73
C VAL A 135 -0.40 -9.53 -7.88
N VAL A 136 0.60 -9.90 -8.67
CA VAL A 136 0.44 -10.91 -9.73
C VAL A 136 0.11 -12.23 -9.03
N LYS A 137 -1.00 -12.87 -9.42
CA LYS A 137 -1.24 -14.26 -9.03
C LYS A 137 -0.09 -15.10 -9.60
N ARG A 138 0.90 -15.39 -8.77
CA ARG A 138 1.83 -16.47 -9.06
C ARG A 138 1.00 -17.72 -9.10
N THR A 139 1.24 -18.58 -10.10
CA THR A 139 0.60 -19.89 -10.16
C THR A 139 0.79 -20.51 -8.78
N SER A 140 -0.31 -20.68 -8.06
CA SER A 140 -0.26 -21.28 -6.73
C SER A 140 0.47 -22.60 -6.89
N GLY A 141 1.50 -22.80 -6.11
CA GLY A 141 2.06 -24.09 -5.88
C GLY A 141 0.98 -25.07 -5.42
N GLU A 142 1.35 -26.09 -4.75
CA GLU A 142 0.43 -27.07 -4.18
C GLU A 142 -0.71 -26.39 -3.40
N SER A 143 -1.95 -26.81 -3.63
CA SER A 143 -3.09 -26.41 -2.85
C SER A 143 -3.76 -27.61 -2.20
N ILE A 144 -4.05 -27.49 -0.90
CA ILE A 144 -4.62 -28.60 -0.10
C ILE A 144 -6.03 -28.18 0.30
N PRO A 145 -7.08 -28.84 -0.22
CA PRO A 145 -8.44 -28.61 0.23
C PRO A 145 -8.65 -29.20 1.63
N LEU A 146 -9.39 -28.50 2.47
CA LEU A 146 -9.75 -28.92 3.81
C LEU A 146 -11.24 -28.65 4.03
N ALA A 147 -12.00 -29.69 4.36
CA ALA A 147 -13.39 -29.57 4.81
C ALA A 147 -13.47 -29.99 6.27
N TYR A 148 -13.97 -29.13 7.16
CA TYR A 148 -14.04 -29.39 8.58
C TYR A 148 -15.16 -28.59 9.25
N ALA A 149 -15.82 -29.19 10.24
CA ALA A 149 -16.87 -28.55 11.06
C ALA A 149 -18.00 -27.88 10.24
N GLY A 150 -18.32 -28.41 9.04
CA GLY A 150 -19.36 -27.87 8.18
C GLY A 150 -18.92 -26.68 7.30
N GLY A 151 -17.69 -26.25 7.42
CA GLY A 151 -17.07 -25.24 6.56
C GLY A 151 -15.96 -25.81 5.68
N ASP A 152 -15.43 -24.99 4.80
CA ASP A 152 -14.40 -25.34 3.82
C ASP A 152 -13.22 -24.38 3.90
N ALA A 153 -12.00 -24.89 3.65
CA ALA A 153 -10.80 -24.07 3.48
C ALA A 153 -9.93 -24.61 2.33
N VAL A 154 -9.13 -23.74 1.76
CA VAL A 154 -8.08 -24.11 0.83
C VAL A 154 -6.77 -23.54 1.35
N ILE A 155 -5.80 -24.41 1.58
CA ILE A 155 -4.46 -24.06 1.99
C ILE A 155 -3.61 -23.95 0.72
N HIS A 156 -2.93 -22.84 0.57
CA HIS A 156 -2.13 -22.52 -0.62
C HIS A 156 -0.65 -22.42 -0.26
N HIS A 157 0.19 -22.97 -1.12
CA HIS A 157 1.64 -22.77 -1.07
C HIS A 157 2.05 -21.64 -2.02
N ASP A 158 2.83 -20.68 -1.52
CA ASP A 158 3.54 -19.72 -2.34
C ASP A 158 4.98 -20.22 -2.52
N PRO A 159 5.34 -20.78 -3.69
CA PRO A 159 6.65 -21.39 -3.91
C PRO A 159 7.78 -20.34 -3.94
N ASP A 160 7.47 -19.08 -4.18
CA ASP A 160 8.48 -18.02 -4.24
C ASP A 160 8.85 -17.48 -2.86
N ALA A 161 7.89 -17.49 -1.94
CA ALA A 161 8.12 -17.12 -0.55
C ALA A 161 8.40 -18.34 0.34
N ASP A 162 8.30 -19.58 -0.22
CA ASP A 162 8.31 -20.84 0.52
C ASP A 162 7.41 -20.77 1.76
N ALA A 163 6.19 -20.25 1.57
CA ALA A 163 5.27 -19.93 2.64
C ALA A 163 3.86 -20.43 2.33
N TRP A 164 3.10 -20.72 3.37
CA TRP A 164 1.76 -21.26 3.29
C TRP A 164 0.74 -20.25 3.82
N TRP A 165 -0.44 -20.23 3.24
CA TRP A 165 -1.57 -19.42 3.68
C TRP A 165 -2.88 -20.15 3.39
N TYR A 166 -4.00 -19.71 3.98
CA TYR A 166 -5.30 -20.32 3.74
C TYR A 166 -6.38 -19.28 3.43
N ALA A 167 -7.41 -19.73 2.70
CA ALA A 167 -8.70 -19.08 2.60
C ALA A 167 -9.76 -20.05 3.13
N ALA A 168 -10.61 -19.60 4.03
CA ALA A 168 -11.59 -20.43 4.69
C ALA A 168 -12.98 -19.78 4.69
N THR A 169 -14.04 -20.62 4.65
CA THR A 169 -15.43 -20.22 4.80
C THR A 169 -16.07 -21.10 5.88
N GLY A 170 -16.50 -20.51 6.98
CA GLY A 170 -17.19 -21.20 8.06
C GLY A 170 -18.58 -21.69 7.67
N ALA A 171 -19.16 -22.60 8.45
CA ALA A 171 -20.52 -23.07 8.25
C ALA A 171 -21.56 -21.94 8.38
N ASP A 172 -21.26 -20.90 9.15
CA ASP A 172 -22.02 -19.65 9.28
C ASP A 172 -21.82 -18.67 8.11
N ARG A 173 -21.08 -19.06 7.07
CA ARG A 173 -20.68 -18.25 5.91
C ARG A 173 -19.74 -17.09 6.20
N GLN A 174 -19.12 -17.06 7.37
CA GLN A 174 -18.02 -16.13 7.61
C GLN A 174 -16.80 -16.57 6.78
N GLU A 175 -16.17 -15.61 6.13
CA GLU A 175 -14.98 -15.84 5.31
C GLU A 175 -13.75 -15.26 6.01
N GLU A 176 -12.65 -16.01 5.99
CA GLU A 176 -11.36 -15.56 6.44
C GLU A 176 -10.28 -15.92 5.42
N GLU A 177 -9.44 -14.98 5.12
CA GLU A 177 -8.14 -15.20 4.50
C GLU A 177 -7.08 -15.04 5.60
N SER A 178 -6.14 -15.97 5.70
CA SER A 178 -5.19 -16.00 6.83
C SER A 178 -4.52 -14.63 7.05
N PRO A 179 -4.49 -14.14 8.29
CA PRO A 179 -3.89 -12.84 8.61
C PRO A 179 -2.36 -12.82 8.45
N ALA A 180 -1.74 -14.00 8.41
CA ALA A 180 -0.31 -14.20 8.28
C ALA A 180 0.00 -15.32 7.28
N VAL A 181 1.26 -15.44 6.88
CA VAL A 181 1.81 -16.59 6.18
C VAL A 181 2.54 -17.50 7.18
N TYR A 182 2.58 -18.80 6.90
CA TYR A 182 3.12 -19.83 7.78
C TYR A 182 4.29 -20.55 7.11
N ALA A 183 5.23 -21.01 7.90
CA ALA A 183 6.42 -21.70 7.39
C ALA A 183 6.09 -23.12 6.85
N THR A 184 4.99 -23.74 7.33
CA THR A 184 4.61 -25.09 6.92
C THR A 184 3.13 -25.20 6.60
N SER A 185 2.76 -26.15 5.73
CA SER A 185 1.37 -26.48 5.46
C SER A 185 0.63 -26.96 6.71
N ALA A 186 1.31 -27.67 7.60
CA ALA A 186 0.72 -28.17 8.85
C ALA A 186 0.27 -27.01 9.77
N GLU A 187 1.07 -25.94 9.83
CA GLU A 187 0.72 -24.76 10.62
C GLU A 187 -0.47 -24.00 10.00
N ALA A 188 -0.47 -23.82 8.68
CA ALA A 188 -1.59 -23.20 7.97
C ALA A 188 -2.88 -24.03 8.13
N ILE A 189 -2.82 -25.36 8.04
CA ILE A 189 -3.94 -26.28 8.26
C ILE A 189 -4.46 -26.12 9.70
N ALA A 190 -3.58 -26.09 10.71
CA ALA A 190 -3.99 -25.95 12.09
C ALA A 190 -4.78 -24.66 12.33
N ARG A 191 -4.32 -23.55 11.77
CA ARG A 191 -5.01 -22.25 11.87
C ARG A 191 -6.32 -22.21 11.10
N ALA A 192 -6.37 -22.75 9.90
CA ALA A 192 -7.63 -22.90 9.15
C ALA A 192 -8.64 -23.75 9.93
N THR A 193 -8.20 -24.83 10.57
CA THR A 193 -9.05 -25.69 11.41
C THR A 193 -9.59 -24.95 12.63
N GLU A 194 -8.74 -24.14 13.29
CA GLU A 194 -9.15 -23.30 14.43
C GLU A 194 -10.26 -22.31 14.02
N PHE A 195 -10.09 -21.65 12.86
CA PHE A 195 -11.12 -20.77 12.32
C PHE A 195 -12.43 -21.53 12.05
N LEU A 196 -12.36 -22.66 11.34
CA LEU A 196 -13.55 -23.47 11.00
C LEU A 196 -14.28 -23.99 12.23
N LEU A 197 -13.56 -24.35 13.31
CA LEU A 197 -14.15 -24.72 14.60
C LEU A 197 -14.87 -23.55 15.29
N GLY A 198 -14.28 -22.36 15.23
CA GLY A 198 -14.89 -21.15 15.79
C GLY A 198 -16.16 -20.71 15.05
N HIS A 199 -16.34 -21.18 13.81
CA HIS A 199 -17.45 -20.87 12.90
C HIS A 199 -18.24 -22.11 12.48
N ALA A 200 -18.24 -23.14 13.34
CA ALA A 200 -19.05 -24.34 13.18
C ALA A 200 -20.55 -23.99 13.35
N GLY A 201 -21.42 -24.50 12.49
CA GLY A 201 -22.87 -24.32 12.53
C GLY A 201 -23.54 -25.20 13.59
#